data_9d2ef153c8fa2dfc722c837b731a9523
#
_entry.id   9d2ef153c8fa2dfc722c837b731a9523
#
_cell.length_a   1.000
_cell.length_b   1.000
_cell.length_c   1.000
_cell.angle_alpha   90.00
_cell.angle_beta   90.00
_cell.angle_gamma   90.00
#
_symmetry.space_group_name_H-M   'P 1'
#
loop_
_entity.id
_entity.type
_entity.pdbx_description
1 polymer ?
#
loop_
_entity_poly.entity_id
_entity_poly.type
_entity_poly.pdbx_seq_one_letter_code
_entity_poly.pdbx_strand_id
1 'polypeptide(L)'
;MSFSLIVPAAANKPEYENNIPTVFRLNERGLSMCVEAALSLGIDQFASIYFTILRQHDEKYGLSDMLNMQFRRLGMANAKVVVLDNPTSSQAETIYVTISKESVHGAIFIKDADCSFGVEIFPHNGIVVYPLEKLSMVNPQHKSYVAVDDMLYITNTIEKRVIDHYFNAGGYCFEDAETFGSYYERFAGMHGLYLSHIVYSMLLDGHIFRPFIAENYTDWEL
;
A
#
# COMPACT_ATOMS: atom_id res chain seq x y z
N MET A 1 10.19 -5.30 -18.12
CA MET A 1 10.17 -4.23 -17.11
C MET A 1 9.99 -4.90 -15.75
N SER A 2 10.70 -4.45 -14.72
CA SER A 2 10.50 -4.97 -13.36
C SER A 2 9.19 -4.39 -12.81
N PHE A 3 8.35 -5.23 -12.20
CA PHE A 3 7.15 -4.82 -11.50
C PHE A 3 7.21 -5.39 -10.09
N SER A 4 7.25 -4.52 -9.09
CA SER A 4 7.45 -4.89 -7.70
C SER A 4 6.24 -4.54 -6.85
N LEU A 5 5.90 -5.41 -5.88
CA LEU A 5 4.90 -5.14 -4.86
C LEU A 5 5.59 -4.66 -3.57
N ILE A 6 5.09 -3.57 -2.99
CA ILE A 6 5.50 -3.09 -1.67
C ILE A 6 4.29 -3.10 -0.73
N VAL A 7 4.41 -3.83 0.38
CA VAL A 7 3.43 -3.88 1.47
C VAL A 7 4.01 -3.16 2.68
N PRO A 8 3.70 -1.88 2.89
CA PRO A 8 4.22 -1.10 4.01
C PRO A 8 3.49 -1.48 5.31
N ALA A 9 4.16 -2.21 6.19
CA ALA A 9 3.64 -2.68 7.47
C ALA A 9 4.47 -2.15 8.65
N ALA A 10 5.09 -0.96 8.50
CA ALA A 10 5.99 -0.35 9.48
C ALA A 10 5.33 0.76 10.32
N ALA A 11 4.00 0.76 10.45
CA ALA A 11 3.29 1.72 11.28
C ALA A 11 3.71 1.58 12.76
N ASN A 12 3.98 2.71 13.42
CA ASN A 12 4.32 2.77 14.84
C ASN A 12 3.21 3.53 15.59
N LYS A 13 2.23 2.79 16.11
CA LYS A 13 1.12 3.36 16.89
C LYS A 13 1.33 3.07 18.38
N PRO A 14 0.89 3.95 19.30
CA PRO A 14 1.05 3.73 20.75
C PRO A 14 0.52 2.39 21.25
N GLU A 15 -0.59 1.90 20.70
CA GLU A 15 -1.17 0.61 21.06
C GLU A 15 -0.26 -0.59 20.75
N TYR A 16 0.76 -0.41 19.90
CA TYR A 16 1.72 -1.47 19.54
C TYR A 16 2.87 -1.63 20.54
N GLU A 17 2.94 -0.73 21.54
CA GLU A 17 3.90 -0.94 22.65
C GLU A 17 3.67 -2.25 23.39
N ASN A 18 2.41 -2.68 23.52
CA ASN A 18 2.05 -3.89 24.28
C ASN A 18 1.31 -4.94 23.47
N ASN A 19 1.00 -4.68 22.22
CA ASN A 19 0.24 -5.58 21.34
C ASN A 19 0.96 -5.76 20.01
N ILE A 20 0.90 -6.96 19.44
CA ILE A 20 1.31 -7.18 18.06
C ILE A 20 0.50 -6.26 17.13
N PRO A 21 1.14 -5.55 16.18
CA PRO A 21 0.41 -4.72 15.22
C PRO A 21 -0.63 -5.56 14.47
N THR A 22 -1.82 -4.98 14.29
CA THR A 22 -3.00 -5.68 13.76
C THR A 22 -2.71 -6.41 12.44
N VAL A 23 -1.94 -5.80 11.56
CA VAL A 23 -1.59 -6.36 10.24
C VAL A 23 -0.77 -7.66 10.31
N PHE A 24 -0.20 -8.00 11.46
CA PHE A 24 0.53 -9.26 11.70
C PHE A 24 -0.29 -10.31 12.45
N ARG A 25 -1.53 -9.99 12.87
CA ARG A 25 -2.40 -10.99 13.48
C ARG A 25 -2.75 -12.08 12.47
N LEU A 26 -2.77 -13.32 12.97
CA LEU A 26 -3.08 -14.48 12.15
C LEU A 26 -4.59 -14.67 12.04
N ASN A 27 -5.06 -14.92 10.82
CA ASN A 27 -6.43 -15.36 10.56
C ASN A 27 -6.58 -16.88 10.83
N GLU A 28 -7.78 -17.42 10.61
CA GLU A 28 -8.09 -18.85 10.80
C GLU A 28 -7.22 -19.78 9.95
N ARG A 29 -6.69 -19.30 8.83
CA ARG A 29 -5.77 -20.04 7.95
C ARG A 29 -4.32 -20.01 8.42
N GLY A 30 -4.02 -19.30 9.53
CA GLY A 30 -2.67 -19.08 10.05
C GLY A 30 -1.83 -18.16 9.16
N LEU A 31 -2.46 -17.23 8.45
CA LEU A 31 -1.80 -16.20 7.65
C LEU A 31 -1.98 -14.84 8.33
N SER A 32 -0.94 -14.04 8.34
CA SER A 32 -1.03 -12.65 8.77
C SER A 32 -1.83 -11.81 7.78
N MET A 33 -2.51 -10.78 8.27
CA MET A 33 -3.37 -9.91 7.44
C MET A 33 -2.58 -9.30 6.28
N CYS A 34 -1.35 -8.83 6.50
CA CYS A 34 -0.51 -8.27 5.46
C CYS A 34 -0.17 -9.28 4.34
N VAL A 35 0.02 -10.56 4.67
CA VAL A 35 0.23 -11.62 3.67
C VAL A 35 -1.07 -11.92 2.91
N GLU A 36 -2.20 -12.00 3.62
CA GLU A 36 -3.53 -12.16 2.99
C GLU A 36 -3.84 -11.00 2.04
N ALA A 37 -3.51 -9.76 2.44
CA ALA A 37 -3.66 -8.57 1.59
C ALA A 37 -2.86 -8.69 0.29
N ALA A 38 -1.61 -9.16 0.35
CA ALA A 38 -0.78 -9.37 -0.83
C ALA A 38 -1.32 -10.47 -1.73
N LEU A 39 -1.76 -11.61 -1.15
CA LEU A 39 -2.30 -12.75 -1.90
C LEU A 39 -3.55 -12.39 -2.71
N SER A 40 -4.33 -11.40 -2.25
CA SER A 40 -5.54 -10.97 -2.97
C SER A 40 -5.26 -10.39 -4.37
N LEU A 41 -4.00 -10.02 -4.66
CA LEU A 41 -3.60 -9.39 -5.92
C LEU A 41 -3.12 -10.37 -7.01
N GLY A 42 -3.01 -11.67 -6.72
CA GLY A 42 -2.36 -12.60 -7.65
C GLY A 42 -0.86 -12.31 -7.76
N ILE A 43 -0.10 -12.80 -6.80
CA ILE A 43 1.32 -12.45 -6.55
C ILE A 43 2.29 -12.82 -7.68
N ASP A 44 1.91 -13.72 -8.58
CA ASP A 44 2.78 -14.24 -9.65
C ASP A 44 3.16 -13.18 -10.71
N GLN A 45 2.41 -12.09 -10.77
CA GLN A 45 2.68 -10.96 -11.67
C GLN A 45 3.85 -10.07 -11.23
N PHE A 46 4.27 -10.17 -9.96
CA PHE A 46 5.33 -9.34 -9.41
C PHE A 46 6.69 -10.05 -9.46
N ALA A 47 7.71 -9.36 -9.96
CA ALA A 47 9.08 -9.85 -9.97
C ALA A 47 9.69 -9.91 -8.57
N SER A 48 9.28 -9.00 -7.67
CA SER A 48 9.70 -8.93 -6.26
C SER A 48 8.57 -8.43 -5.39
N ILE A 49 8.51 -8.93 -4.14
CA ILE A 49 7.50 -8.54 -3.15
C ILE A 49 8.23 -8.15 -1.86
N TYR A 50 8.00 -6.93 -1.38
CA TYR A 50 8.65 -6.39 -0.20
C TYR A 50 7.64 -6.15 0.92
N PHE A 51 7.82 -6.82 2.06
CA PHE A 51 7.08 -6.55 3.28
C PHE A 51 7.95 -5.73 4.22
N THR A 52 7.60 -4.46 4.42
CA THR A 52 8.42 -3.55 5.20
C THR A 52 7.91 -3.46 6.63
N ILE A 53 8.77 -3.80 7.59
CA ILE A 53 8.45 -3.87 9.02
C ILE A 53 9.43 -3.05 9.85
N LEU A 54 9.09 -2.77 11.11
CA LEU A 54 10.00 -2.11 12.06
C LEU A 54 10.82 -3.14 12.86
N ARG A 55 12.11 -2.84 13.07
CA ARG A 55 13.03 -3.66 13.89
C ARG A 55 12.49 -3.89 15.29
N GLN A 56 11.98 -2.85 15.96
CA GLN A 56 11.44 -2.99 17.31
C GLN A 56 10.28 -3.99 17.39
N HIS A 57 9.45 -4.08 16.35
CA HIS A 57 8.36 -5.06 16.29
C HIS A 57 8.90 -6.44 15.92
N ASP A 58 9.89 -6.50 15.04
CA ASP A 58 10.54 -7.75 14.65
C ASP A 58 11.21 -8.42 15.85
N GLU A 59 12.05 -7.71 16.59
CA GLU A 59 12.73 -8.21 17.78
C GLU A 59 11.76 -8.66 18.88
N LYS A 60 10.62 -7.95 19.01
CA LYS A 60 9.64 -8.26 20.05
C LYS A 60 8.73 -9.46 19.71
N TYR A 61 8.40 -9.64 18.44
CA TYR A 61 7.37 -10.59 18.03
C TYR A 61 7.87 -11.65 17.04
N GLY A 62 9.14 -11.63 16.62
CA GLY A 62 9.70 -12.57 15.65
C GLY A 62 9.06 -12.48 14.28
N LEU A 63 8.73 -11.24 13.82
CA LEU A 63 7.93 -11.04 12.61
C LEU A 63 8.63 -11.52 11.34
N SER A 64 9.95 -11.33 11.24
CA SER A 64 10.75 -11.79 10.10
C SER A 64 10.67 -13.30 9.95
N ASP A 65 10.81 -14.05 11.03
CA ASP A 65 10.73 -15.51 11.01
C ASP A 65 9.32 -15.98 10.67
N MET A 66 8.30 -15.34 11.27
CA MET A 66 6.89 -15.63 11.01
C MET A 66 6.53 -15.41 9.54
N LEU A 67 6.91 -14.28 8.95
CA LEU A 67 6.64 -13.95 7.55
C LEU A 67 7.40 -14.89 6.62
N ASN A 68 8.69 -15.12 6.85
CA ASN A 68 9.50 -16.04 6.04
C ASN A 68 8.97 -17.48 6.08
N MET A 69 8.41 -17.92 7.21
CA MET A 69 7.73 -19.22 7.28
C MET A 69 6.47 -19.26 6.41
N GLN A 70 5.66 -18.20 6.43
CA GLN A 70 4.48 -18.08 5.57
C GLN A 70 4.87 -18.03 4.09
N PHE A 71 5.91 -17.26 3.71
CA PHE A 71 6.38 -17.19 2.32
C PHE A 71 6.82 -18.57 1.82
N ARG A 72 7.59 -19.33 2.60
CA ARG A 72 7.97 -20.69 2.24
C ARG A 72 6.76 -21.62 2.06
N ARG A 73 5.79 -21.56 2.99
CA ARG A 73 4.56 -22.36 2.92
C ARG A 73 3.72 -22.06 1.69
N LEU A 74 3.73 -20.81 1.24
CA LEU A 74 2.94 -20.31 0.11
C LEU A 74 3.69 -20.35 -1.23
N GLY A 75 4.97 -20.75 -1.23
CA GLY A 75 5.79 -20.75 -2.45
C GLY A 75 6.19 -19.35 -2.96
N MET A 76 6.12 -18.34 -2.11
CA MET A 76 6.46 -16.93 -2.44
C MET A 76 7.99 -16.74 -2.45
N ALA A 77 8.69 -17.35 -3.41
CA ALA A 77 10.15 -17.31 -3.47
C ALA A 77 10.73 -15.90 -3.75
N ASN A 78 9.93 -15.03 -4.33
CA ASN A 78 10.26 -13.63 -4.65
C ASN A 78 9.87 -12.65 -3.53
N ALA A 79 9.32 -13.12 -2.40
CA ALA A 79 8.97 -12.27 -1.26
C ALA A 79 10.15 -12.08 -0.30
N LYS A 80 10.30 -10.87 0.22
CA LYS A 80 11.37 -10.47 1.13
C LYS A 80 10.83 -9.59 2.25
N VAL A 81 11.35 -9.80 3.47
CA VAL A 81 11.12 -8.89 4.60
C VAL A 81 12.18 -7.79 4.58
N VAL A 82 11.74 -6.53 4.62
CA VAL A 82 12.59 -5.35 4.72
C VAL A 82 12.44 -4.76 6.12
N VAL A 83 13.50 -4.80 6.92
CA VAL A 83 13.47 -4.31 8.31
C VAL A 83 14.01 -2.89 8.37
N LEU A 84 13.20 -1.95 8.88
CA LEU A 84 13.60 -0.56 9.13
C LEU A 84 14.05 -0.40 10.59
N ASP A 85 15.18 0.25 10.79
CA ASP A 85 15.76 0.45 12.12
C ASP A 85 15.00 1.52 12.93
N ASN A 86 14.43 2.51 12.24
CA ASN A 86 13.70 3.61 12.86
C ASN A 86 12.28 3.72 12.29
N PRO A 87 11.30 4.19 13.10
CA PRO A 87 9.98 4.54 12.63
C PRO A 87 10.04 5.62 11.55
N THR A 88 9.14 5.51 10.57
CA THR A 88 8.91 6.51 9.54
C THR A 88 7.75 7.43 9.93
N SER A 89 7.75 8.66 9.44
CA SER A 89 6.72 9.67 9.71
C SER A 89 5.42 9.45 8.92
N SER A 90 5.48 8.63 7.85
CA SER A 90 4.36 8.38 6.96
C SER A 90 4.54 7.08 6.17
N GLN A 91 3.44 6.57 5.59
CA GLN A 91 3.48 5.46 4.66
C GLN A 91 4.36 5.78 3.43
N ALA A 92 4.27 7.01 2.92
CA ALA A 92 5.08 7.44 1.78
C ALA A 92 6.59 7.37 2.09
N GLU A 93 7.00 7.74 3.29
CA GLU A 93 8.39 7.57 3.75
C GLU A 93 8.79 6.10 3.85
N THR A 94 7.92 5.25 4.39
CA THR A 94 8.18 3.79 4.46
C THR A 94 8.48 3.22 3.08
N ILE A 95 7.69 3.61 2.07
CA ILE A 95 7.85 3.16 0.68
C ILE A 95 9.16 3.70 0.10
N TYR A 96 9.44 4.99 0.26
CA TYR A 96 10.67 5.63 -0.22
C TYR A 96 11.92 4.96 0.36
N VAL A 97 11.95 4.72 1.67
CA VAL A 97 13.07 4.04 2.33
C VAL A 97 13.20 2.59 1.84
N THR A 98 12.07 1.89 1.60
CA THR A 98 12.07 0.55 1.03
C THR A 98 12.69 0.53 -0.38
N ILE A 99 12.26 1.45 -1.26
CA ILE A 99 12.80 1.61 -2.62
C ILE A 99 14.32 1.83 -2.55
N SER A 100 14.76 2.77 -1.72
CA SER A 100 16.18 3.12 -1.59
C SER A 100 17.01 1.96 -1.04
N LYS A 101 16.52 1.28 0.02
CA LYS A 101 17.23 0.19 0.69
C LYS A 101 17.39 -1.04 -0.19
N GLU A 102 16.38 -1.34 -0.99
CA GLU A 102 16.33 -2.54 -1.83
C GLU A 102 16.70 -2.26 -3.30
N SER A 103 17.05 -1.01 -3.63
CA SER A 103 17.35 -0.57 -5.00
C SER A 103 16.25 -0.99 -5.98
N VAL A 104 15.00 -0.65 -5.64
CA VAL A 104 13.84 -1.01 -6.45
C VAL A 104 13.76 -0.10 -7.67
N HIS A 105 13.68 -0.68 -8.86
CA HIS A 105 13.57 0.03 -10.13
C HIS A 105 12.34 -0.41 -10.92
N GLY A 106 11.88 0.48 -11.82
CA GLY A 106 10.71 0.26 -12.68
C GLY A 106 9.40 0.41 -11.92
N ALA A 107 8.35 -0.24 -12.42
CA ALA A 107 7.01 -0.06 -11.87
C ALA A 107 6.86 -0.66 -10.46
N ILE A 108 6.14 0.04 -9.60
CA ILE A 108 5.82 -0.42 -8.24
C ILE A 108 4.30 -0.40 -8.01
N PHE A 109 3.82 -1.42 -7.33
CA PHE A 109 2.48 -1.44 -6.75
C PHE A 109 2.59 -1.39 -5.23
N ILE A 110 1.84 -0.49 -4.63
CA ILE A 110 1.77 -0.33 -3.18
C ILE A 110 0.43 -0.89 -2.74
N LYS A 111 0.44 -1.79 -1.76
CA LYS A 111 -0.74 -2.41 -1.19
C LYS A 111 -0.84 -2.14 0.31
N ASP A 112 -1.93 -1.56 0.75
CA ASP A 112 -2.22 -1.43 2.17
C ASP A 112 -2.35 -2.82 2.81
N ALA A 113 -1.84 -2.97 4.02
CA ALA A 113 -1.69 -4.25 4.69
C ALA A 113 -2.94 -4.74 5.44
N ASP A 114 -4.00 -3.92 5.49
CA ASP A 114 -5.21 -4.05 6.33
C ASP A 114 -6.51 -4.19 5.55
N CYS A 115 -6.43 -4.44 4.25
CA CYS A 115 -7.59 -4.67 3.40
C CYS A 115 -7.30 -5.72 2.32
N SER A 116 -8.36 -6.29 1.72
CA SER A 116 -8.27 -7.19 0.57
C SER A 116 -9.23 -6.76 -0.54
N PHE A 117 -8.84 -7.05 -1.77
CA PHE A 117 -9.66 -6.87 -2.97
C PHE A 117 -9.08 -7.64 -4.15
N GLY A 118 -9.93 -8.06 -5.07
CA GLY A 118 -9.51 -8.51 -6.40
C GLY A 118 -9.37 -7.31 -7.33
N VAL A 119 -8.34 -7.30 -8.18
CA VAL A 119 -8.14 -6.23 -9.16
C VAL A 119 -7.21 -6.69 -10.28
N GLU A 120 -7.49 -6.30 -11.51
CA GLU A 120 -6.54 -6.41 -12.61
C GLU A 120 -5.62 -5.19 -12.60
N ILE A 121 -4.30 -5.44 -12.54
CA ILE A 121 -3.29 -4.39 -12.38
C ILE A 121 -2.37 -4.37 -13.59
N PHE A 122 -2.05 -3.17 -14.06
CA PHE A 122 -1.06 -2.92 -15.10
C PHE A 122 0.03 -1.98 -14.60
N PRO A 123 1.29 -2.09 -15.10
CA PRO A 123 2.41 -1.29 -14.61
C PRO A 123 2.40 0.15 -15.17
N HIS A 124 1.33 0.89 -14.90
CA HIS A 124 1.18 2.32 -15.20
C HIS A 124 0.64 3.05 -13.96
N ASN A 125 0.73 4.38 -13.95
CA ASN A 125 0.21 5.16 -12.82
C ASN A 125 -1.29 4.94 -12.65
N GLY A 126 -1.69 4.62 -11.41
CA GLY A 126 -3.10 4.37 -11.10
C GLY A 126 -3.39 4.27 -9.61
N ILE A 127 -4.67 4.34 -9.28
CA ILE A 127 -5.19 4.12 -7.93
C ILE A 127 -6.25 3.02 -8.02
N VAL A 128 -6.22 2.09 -7.06
CA VAL A 128 -7.30 1.12 -6.91
C VAL A 128 -8.48 1.80 -6.25
N VAL A 129 -9.61 1.80 -6.95
CA VAL A 129 -10.83 2.48 -6.50
C VAL A 129 -11.97 1.50 -6.28
N TYR A 130 -12.84 1.80 -5.32
CA TYR A 130 -14.05 1.05 -5.06
C TYR A 130 -15.23 1.99 -4.92
N PRO A 131 -16.43 1.65 -5.48
CA PRO A 131 -17.61 2.51 -5.41
C PRO A 131 -18.16 2.62 -3.98
N LEU A 132 -18.43 3.85 -3.53
CA LEU A 132 -19.01 4.13 -2.21
C LEU A 132 -20.35 3.44 -1.99
N GLU A 133 -21.18 3.39 -3.02
CA GLU A 133 -22.53 2.79 -2.97
C GLU A 133 -22.54 1.28 -2.67
N LYS A 134 -21.40 0.59 -2.85
CA LYS A 134 -21.26 -0.82 -2.52
C LYS A 134 -20.92 -1.05 -1.05
N LEU A 135 -20.67 -0.01 -0.27
CA LEU A 135 -20.40 -0.11 1.16
C LEU A 135 -21.66 0.17 1.97
N SER A 136 -21.94 -0.68 2.96
CA SER A 136 -23.06 -0.48 3.89
C SER A 136 -22.86 0.71 4.83
N MET A 137 -21.61 0.98 5.20
CA MET A 137 -21.19 2.10 6.03
C MET A 137 -19.76 2.53 5.70
N VAL A 138 -19.50 3.84 5.68
CA VAL A 138 -18.17 4.42 5.53
C VAL A 138 -18.01 5.54 6.54
N ASN A 139 -16.88 5.54 7.26
CA ASN A 139 -16.42 6.75 7.94
C ASN A 139 -15.59 7.59 6.95
N PRO A 140 -16.12 8.75 6.48
CA PRO A 140 -15.43 9.57 5.48
C PRO A 140 -14.04 10.02 5.90
N GLN A 141 -13.76 10.08 7.19
CA GLN A 141 -12.48 10.53 7.74
C GLN A 141 -11.36 9.47 7.66
N HIS A 142 -11.71 8.23 7.29
CA HIS A 142 -10.74 7.12 7.21
C HIS A 142 -10.32 6.78 5.78
N LYS A 143 -10.84 7.49 4.77
CA LYS A 143 -10.60 7.16 3.36
C LYS A 143 -10.06 8.36 2.58
N SER A 144 -9.26 8.05 1.54
CA SER A 144 -8.96 8.98 0.46
C SER A 144 -10.02 8.85 -0.62
N TYR A 145 -10.47 9.94 -1.20
CA TYR A 145 -11.49 9.94 -2.25
C TYR A 145 -10.86 10.32 -3.58
N VAL A 146 -11.38 9.73 -4.66
CA VAL A 146 -10.81 9.82 -6.00
C VAL A 146 -11.90 10.28 -6.97
N ALA A 147 -11.66 11.36 -7.68
CA ALA A 147 -12.51 11.81 -8.77
C ALA A 147 -12.04 11.21 -10.10
N VAL A 148 -12.98 10.62 -10.82
CA VAL A 148 -12.74 9.94 -12.10
C VAL A 148 -13.67 10.58 -13.16
N ASP A 149 -13.10 10.97 -14.31
CA ASP A 149 -13.88 11.51 -15.41
C ASP A 149 -14.52 10.44 -16.31
N ASP A 150 -15.34 10.86 -17.26
CA ASP A 150 -16.05 9.98 -18.20
C ASP A 150 -15.09 9.17 -19.12
N MET A 151 -13.83 9.60 -19.24
CA MET A 151 -12.79 8.93 -20.03
C MET A 151 -11.94 7.98 -19.20
N LEU A 152 -12.33 7.74 -17.93
CA LEU A 152 -11.61 6.92 -16.96
C LEU A 152 -10.18 7.44 -16.66
N TYR A 153 -10.05 8.75 -16.51
CA TYR A 153 -8.88 9.37 -15.95
C TYR A 153 -9.14 9.86 -14.51
N ILE A 154 -8.18 9.67 -13.64
CA ILE A 154 -8.22 10.28 -12.32
C ILE A 154 -7.89 11.75 -12.45
N THR A 155 -8.81 12.60 -12.04
CA THR A 155 -8.70 14.05 -12.14
C THR A 155 -8.36 14.71 -10.81
N ASN A 156 -8.65 14.04 -9.69
CA ASN A 156 -8.35 14.53 -8.36
C ASN A 156 -8.28 13.39 -7.33
N THR A 157 -7.55 13.63 -6.23
CA THR A 157 -7.56 12.77 -5.04
C THR A 157 -7.43 13.63 -3.79
N ILE A 158 -8.29 13.39 -2.79
CA ILE A 158 -8.34 14.19 -1.54
C ILE A 158 -8.52 13.26 -0.34
N GLU A 159 -7.72 13.50 0.70
CA GLU A 159 -7.86 12.81 1.97
C GLU A 159 -9.10 13.24 2.74
N LYS A 160 -9.81 12.24 3.30
CA LYS A 160 -10.82 12.42 4.35
C LYS A 160 -12.02 13.31 3.95
N ARG A 161 -12.22 13.52 2.67
CA ARG A 161 -13.31 14.33 2.13
C ARG A 161 -13.89 13.72 0.87
N VAL A 162 -15.18 13.39 0.91
CA VAL A 162 -15.92 12.88 -0.25
C VAL A 162 -15.97 13.95 -1.35
N ILE A 163 -15.47 13.60 -2.53
CA ILE A 163 -15.48 14.47 -3.72
C ILE A 163 -16.13 13.81 -4.93
N ASP A 164 -16.31 12.48 -4.91
CA ASP A 164 -16.87 11.69 -5.97
C ASP A 164 -17.41 10.35 -5.44
N HIS A 165 -17.88 9.49 -6.34
CA HIS A 165 -18.43 8.15 -6.04
C HIS A 165 -17.38 7.11 -5.66
N TYR A 166 -16.09 7.41 -5.84
CA TYR A 166 -15.01 6.48 -5.59
C TYR A 166 -14.15 6.87 -4.40
N PHE A 167 -13.73 5.85 -3.66
CA PHE A 167 -12.64 5.99 -2.71
C PHE A 167 -11.48 5.06 -3.07
N ASN A 168 -10.28 5.34 -2.57
CA ASN A 168 -9.13 4.48 -2.71
C ASN A 168 -9.28 3.24 -1.82
N ALA A 169 -9.24 2.07 -2.45
CA ALA A 169 -9.35 0.77 -1.80
C ALA A 169 -8.05 0.27 -1.14
N GLY A 170 -7.00 1.09 -1.05
CA GLY A 170 -5.72 0.72 -0.45
C GLY A 170 -4.71 0.15 -1.46
N GLY A 171 -4.73 0.66 -2.69
CA GLY A 171 -3.77 0.29 -3.73
C GLY A 171 -3.36 1.46 -4.60
N TYR A 172 -2.05 1.61 -4.84
CA TYR A 172 -1.48 2.61 -5.75
C TYR A 172 -0.47 1.94 -6.67
N CYS A 173 -0.47 2.33 -7.93
CA CYS A 173 0.55 1.94 -8.88
C CYS A 173 1.30 3.18 -9.38
N PHE A 174 2.61 3.10 -9.41
CA PHE A 174 3.47 4.08 -10.05
C PHE A 174 4.29 3.36 -11.14
N GLU A 175 4.32 3.93 -12.33
CA GLU A 175 5.02 3.35 -13.47
C GLU A 175 6.54 3.30 -13.30
N ASP A 176 7.07 4.12 -12.35
CA ASP A 176 8.50 4.18 -12.06
C ASP A 176 8.79 4.58 -10.61
N ALA A 177 9.60 3.76 -9.93
CA ALA A 177 9.98 3.94 -8.53
C ALA A 177 10.86 5.20 -8.31
N GLU A 178 11.71 5.55 -9.29
CA GLU A 178 12.59 6.73 -9.20
C GLU A 178 11.75 8.01 -9.30
N THR A 179 10.75 8.01 -10.19
CA THR A 179 9.78 9.11 -10.31
C THR A 179 9.02 9.29 -9.01
N PHE A 180 8.47 8.20 -8.42
CA PHE A 180 7.84 8.28 -7.10
C PHE A 180 8.78 8.89 -6.05
N GLY A 181 10.04 8.43 -6.00
CA GLY A 181 11.05 8.93 -5.06
C GLY A 181 11.27 10.44 -5.20
N SER A 182 11.40 10.93 -6.43
CA SER A 182 11.60 12.37 -6.70
C SER A 182 10.43 13.24 -6.23
N TYR A 183 9.20 12.73 -6.36
CA TYR A 183 8.02 13.43 -5.84
C TYR A 183 7.92 13.36 -4.31
N TYR A 184 8.27 12.21 -3.70
CA TYR A 184 8.36 12.12 -2.24
C TYR A 184 9.34 13.14 -1.67
N GLU A 185 10.52 13.30 -2.27
CA GLU A 185 11.56 14.24 -1.81
C GLU A 185 11.08 15.70 -1.77
N ARG A 186 10.15 16.10 -2.64
CA ARG A 186 9.55 17.45 -2.61
C ARG A 186 8.75 17.71 -1.32
N PHE A 187 8.26 16.65 -0.67
CA PHE A 187 7.44 16.69 0.53
C PHE A 187 8.15 16.13 1.76
N ALA A 188 9.44 15.78 1.65
CA ALA A 188 10.20 15.21 2.75
C ALA A 188 10.14 16.12 3.99
N GLY A 189 9.76 15.54 5.14
CA GLY A 189 9.57 16.30 6.39
C GLY A 189 8.20 16.96 6.55
N MET A 190 7.29 16.86 5.57
CA MET A 190 5.91 17.31 5.72
C MET A 190 5.17 16.43 6.74
N HIS A 191 4.64 17.05 7.79
CA HIS A 191 3.82 16.35 8.77
C HIS A 191 2.48 15.91 8.13
N GLY A 192 2.09 14.65 8.35
CA GLY A 192 0.83 14.13 7.83
C GLY A 192 0.82 13.92 6.31
N LEU A 193 1.97 13.57 5.74
CA LEU A 193 2.07 13.24 4.31
C LEU A 193 1.34 11.93 4.00
N TYR A 194 0.41 11.97 3.04
CA TYR A 194 -0.29 10.83 2.47
C TYR A 194 0.17 10.58 1.02
N LEU A 195 -0.02 9.36 0.52
CA LEU A 195 0.26 9.03 -0.89
C LEU A 195 -0.60 9.85 -1.86
N SER A 196 -1.82 10.18 -1.47
CA SER A 196 -2.71 11.07 -2.24
C SER A 196 -2.12 12.45 -2.51
N HIS A 197 -1.30 13.00 -1.59
CA HIS A 197 -0.60 14.27 -1.82
C HIS A 197 0.47 14.14 -2.92
N ILE A 198 1.18 13.00 -2.97
CA ILE A 198 2.15 12.71 -4.02
C ILE A 198 1.44 12.57 -5.36
N VAL A 199 0.36 11.76 -5.42
CA VAL A 199 -0.44 11.60 -6.63
C VAL A 199 -1.00 12.94 -7.09
N TYR A 200 -1.55 13.75 -6.19
CA TYR A 200 -2.08 15.08 -6.53
C TYR A 200 -1.00 15.99 -7.15
N SER A 201 0.22 15.98 -6.58
CA SER A 201 1.33 16.75 -7.16
C SER A 201 1.72 16.24 -8.56
N MET A 202 1.71 14.91 -8.76
CA MET A 202 1.98 14.33 -10.07
C MET A 202 0.89 14.70 -11.09
N LEU A 203 -0.39 14.70 -10.69
CA LEU A 203 -1.49 15.16 -11.54
C LEU A 203 -1.32 16.62 -11.97
N LEU A 204 -0.91 17.51 -11.06
CA LEU A 204 -0.64 18.92 -11.36
C LEU A 204 0.51 19.10 -12.35
N ASP A 205 1.51 18.21 -12.33
CA ASP A 205 2.63 18.19 -13.27
C ASP A 205 2.30 17.45 -14.59
N GLY A 206 1.04 17.02 -14.78
CA GLY A 206 0.54 16.43 -16.02
C GLY A 206 0.72 14.92 -16.14
N HIS A 207 1.12 14.22 -15.07
CA HIS A 207 1.12 12.76 -15.08
C HIS A 207 -0.31 12.21 -15.15
N ILE A 208 -0.48 11.18 -15.96
CA ILE A 208 -1.79 10.54 -16.16
C ILE A 208 -1.92 9.40 -15.16
N PHE A 209 -3.04 9.37 -14.42
CA PHE A 209 -3.44 8.26 -13.56
C PHE A 209 -4.77 7.67 -14.04
N ARG A 210 -4.89 6.33 -13.94
CA ARG A 210 -6.13 5.62 -14.26
C ARG A 210 -6.67 4.88 -13.04
N PRO A 211 -8.01 4.74 -12.91
CA PRO A 211 -8.58 3.90 -11.86
C PRO A 211 -8.40 2.41 -12.20
N PHE A 212 -7.99 1.62 -11.23
CA PHE A 212 -8.14 0.17 -11.23
C PHE A 212 -9.39 -0.15 -10.40
N ILE A 213 -10.41 -0.72 -11.00
CA ILE A 213 -11.67 -1.00 -10.30
C ILE A 213 -11.53 -2.26 -9.47
N ALA A 214 -11.63 -2.11 -8.15
CA ALA A 214 -11.57 -3.25 -7.23
C ALA A 214 -12.89 -4.03 -7.22
N GLU A 215 -12.76 -5.33 -6.96
CA GLU A 215 -13.86 -6.26 -6.69
C GLU A 215 -13.70 -6.87 -5.30
N ASN A 216 -14.81 -7.22 -4.65
CA ASN A 216 -14.83 -7.92 -3.36
C ASN A 216 -13.98 -7.24 -2.28
N TYR A 217 -14.05 -5.92 -2.20
CA TYR A 217 -13.31 -5.14 -1.20
C TYR A 217 -13.74 -5.50 0.23
N THR A 218 -12.76 -5.74 1.07
CA THR A 218 -12.93 -5.96 2.51
C THR A 218 -11.92 -5.13 3.29
N ASP A 219 -12.41 -4.36 4.25
CA ASP A 219 -11.60 -3.58 5.18
C ASP A 219 -11.53 -4.32 6.52
N TRP A 220 -10.33 -4.44 7.08
CA TRP A 220 -10.10 -5.13 8.34
C TRP A 220 -9.83 -4.19 9.52
N GLU A 221 -9.81 -2.88 9.28
CA GLU A 221 -9.70 -1.86 10.34
C GLU A 221 -11.05 -1.48 11.00
N LEU A 222 -12.14 -2.12 10.60
CA LEU A 222 -13.49 -1.88 11.15
C LEU A 222 -13.69 -2.53 12.51
#